data_b9e613f16284fb8b5f2a2884bc5ab429
#
_entry.id   b9e613f16284fb8b5f2a2884bc5ab429
#
_cell.length_a   1.000
_cell.length_b   1.000
_cell.length_c   1.000
_cell.angle_alpha   90.00
_cell.angle_beta   90.00
_cell.angle_gamma   90.00
#
_symmetry.space_group_name_H-M   'P 1'
#
loop_
_entity.id
_entity.type
_entity.pdbx_description
1 polymer ?
#
loop_
_entity_poly.entity_id
_entity_poly.type
_entity_poly.pdbx_seq_one_letter_code
_entity_poly.pdbx_strand_id
1 'polypeptide(L)'
;METAFFSTPVTPLPNPGEGGPVNSGNSGSPAGAEPVIPLPNPGEGGPVNNGPSVTPVIPLPNPGEGGPVNSGVVISSIPRYVSVRFLNAAFGYQTFRIQISNRRISNWLNYGALSSYSRITAGYHTVTVSGTDGYTYMQKTMLFQVGAPVTVAVINTAGGLDLLQITDNCCSPAAGYANFRVCNLARNSTPLDVLLADGRTVYGDIHYKETTAFKRIQPGTYEFLFAETDQTPMPTWLDIETLDSAFIGMYPAPNMVASLYINIFAGINYTVYLLASGSSSNAVQTLVAADR
;
A
#
# COMPACT_ATOMS: atom_id res chain seq x y z
N MET A 1 -26.61 2.51 -52.52
CA MET A 1 -27.27 2.32 -51.21
C MET A 1 -26.48 3.11 -50.23
N GLU A 2 -26.89 4.31 -49.96
CA GLU A 2 -26.25 5.25 -49.02
C GLU A 2 -26.82 5.01 -47.63
N THR A 3 -25.99 4.76 -46.66
CA THR A 3 -26.40 4.67 -45.27
C THR A 3 -26.00 5.98 -44.55
N ALA A 4 -27.02 6.75 -44.20
CA ALA A 4 -26.88 7.99 -43.49
C ALA A 4 -26.54 7.77 -42.01
N PHE A 5 -25.50 8.45 -41.54
CA PHE A 5 -25.16 8.55 -40.12
C PHE A 5 -25.96 9.73 -39.51
N PHE A 6 -26.78 9.43 -38.50
CA PHE A 6 -27.42 10.45 -37.68
C PHE A 6 -26.50 10.76 -36.49
N SER A 7 -26.03 11.99 -36.44
CA SER A 7 -25.38 12.57 -35.27
C SER A 7 -26.42 13.13 -34.30
N THR A 8 -26.39 12.71 -33.04
CA THR A 8 -27.17 13.27 -31.96
C THR A 8 -26.52 14.56 -31.43
N PRO A 9 -27.27 15.63 -31.15
CA PRO A 9 -26.71 16.89 -30.65
C PRO A 9 -26.34 16.76 -29.16
N VAL A 10 -25.17 17.30 -28.83
CA VAL A 10 -24.64 17.42 -27.46
C VAL A 10 -25.30 18.65 -26.81
N THR A 11 -25.97 18.45 -25.69
CA THR A 11 -26.57 19.54 -24.89
C THR A 11 -25.45 20.11 -23.96
N PRO A 12 -25.25 21.43 -23.92
CA PRO A 12 -24.28 22.05 -23.02
C PRO A 12 -24.78 22.08 -21.58
N LEU A 13 -23.85 21.81 -20.63
CA LEU A 13 -24.06 21.99 -19.20
C LEU A 13 -24.22 23.46 -18.81
N PRO A 14 -25.08 23.77 -17.82
CA PRO A 14 -25.25 25.13 -17.34
C PRO A 14 -24.07 25.58 -16.47
N ASN A 15 -23.72 26.84 -16.65
CA ASN A 15 -22.66 27.58 -15.98
C ASN A 15 -23.08 27.92 -14.52
N PRO A 16 -22.22 27.74 -13.51
CA PRO A 16 -22.50 28.23 -12.17
C PRO A 16 -21.96 29.64 -12.00
N GLY A 17 -22.84 30.58 -12.00
CA GLY A 17 -22.52 32.00 -11.74
C GLY A 17 -23.73 32.78 -11.25
N GLU A 18 -23.45 33.48 -10.19
CA GLU A 18 -24.13 34.67 -9.67
C GLU A 18 -25.00 34.48 -8.42
N GLY A 19 -24.54 35.22 -7.46
CA GLY A 19 -25.00 35.32 -6.09
C GLY A 19 -26.38 35.99 -5.93
N GLY A 20 -27.01 35.64 -4.84
CA GLY A 20 -28.20 36.28 -4.30
C GLY A 20 -27.96 36.73 -2.85
N PRO A 21 -28.69 37.71 -2.35
CA PRO A 21 -28.25 38.55 -1.25
C PRO A 21 -28.54 37.97 0.15
N VAL A 22 -27.68 38.43 1.06
CA VAL A 22 -27.78 38.34 2.52
C VAL A 22 -29.14 38.80 3.08
N ASN A 23 -29.72 38.03 3.96
CA ASN A 23 -30.73 38.53 4.88
C ASN A 23 -30.34 38.23 6.33
N SER A 24 -30.18 39.29 7.08
CA SER A 24 -29.94 39.37 8.50
C SER A 24 -31.20 39.06 9.30
N GLY A 25 -31.13 38.18 10.28
CA GLY A 25 -32.21 37.90 11.21
C GLY A 25 -31.70 37.30 12.51
N ASN A 26 -31.57 38.14 13.47
CA ASN A 26 -31.19 38.06 14.86
C ASN A 26 -32.02 37.06 15.68
N SER A 27 -31.36 36.46 16.67
CA SER A 27 -31.75 36.21 18.06
C SER A 27 -31.55 34.76 18.55
N GLY A 28 -30.85 34.65 19.68
CA GLY A 28 -31.03 33.60 20.68
C GLY A 28 -29.80 32.76 21.07
N SER A 29 -28.97 33.28 21.94
CA SER A 29 -28.12 32.50 22.88
C SER A 29 -28.94 31.65 23.85
N PRO A 30 -28.40 30.69 24.65
CA PRO A 30 -27.03 30.62 25.13
C PRO A 30 -26.38 29.20 25.28
N ALA A 31 -25.07 29.24 25.40
CA ALA A 31 -24.23 28.50 26.35
C ALA A 31 -24.16 26.98 26.34
N GLY A 32 -23.03 26.49 25.88
CA GLY A 32 -22.39 25.27 26.31
C GLY A 32 -20.89 25.54 26.36
N ALA A 33 -20.38 25.90 27.54
CA ALA A 33 -18.98 26.20 27.76
C ALA A 33 -18.14 24.93 27.72
N GLU A 34 -17.12 24.87 26.89
CA GLU A 34 -16.06 23.88 26.97
C GLU A 34 -15.19 24.16 28.21
N PRO A 35 -14.73 23.13 28.92
CA PRO A 35 -13.85 23.33 30.07
C PRO A 35 -12.47 23.78 29.59
N VAL A 36 -12.11 25.00 29.97
CA VAL A 36 -10.78 25.55 29.83
C VAL A 36 -9.86 24.90 30.85
N ILE A 37 -8.84 24.18 30.40
CA ILE A 37 -7.78 23.65 31.25
C ILE A 37 -6.88 24.83 31.65
N PRO A 38 -6.71 25.15 32.95
CA PRO A 38 -5.84 26.23 33.36
C PRO A 38 -4.37 25.88 33.13
N LEU A 39 -3.64 26.80 32.52
CA LEU A 39 -2.18 26.75 32.48
C LEU A 39 -1.61 26.87 33.92
N PRO A 40 -0.55 26.13 34.26
CA PRO A 40 0.09 26.25 35.56
C PRO A 40 0.77 27.62 35.70
N ASN A 41 0.52 28.24 36.85
CA ASN A 41 1.02 29.55 37.27
C ASN A 41 2.56 29.50 37.48
N PRO A 42 3.36 30.39 36.89
CA PRO A 42 4.76 30.48 37.19
C PRO A 42 4.98 31.35 38.42
N GLY A 43 5.30 30.74 39.55
CA GLY A 43 5.80 31.52 40.68
C GLY A 43 5.42 31.03 42.06
N GLU A 44 6.12 30.03 42.56
CA GLU A 44 6.47 30.00 43.99
C GLU A 44 7.87 29.43 44.14
N GLY A 45 8.76 30.32 44.64
CA GLY A 45 10.17 30.03 44.85
C GLY A 45 10.36 29.01 45.97
N GLY A 46 10.96 27.87 45.61
CA GLY A 46 11.55 27.00 46.62
C GLY A 46 12.86 27.54 47.14
N PRO A 47 13.29 27.14 48.34
CA PRO A 47 14.44 27.73 49.02
C PRO A 47 15.75 27.50 48.27
N VAL A 48 16.46 28.57 48.00
CA VAL A 48 17.84 28.59 47.50
C VAL A 48 18.79 27.98 48.53
N ASN A 49 19.29 26.81 48.26
CA ASN A 49 20.34 26.21 49.06
C ASN A 49 21.70 26.73 48.53
N ASN A 50 22.24 27.73 49.23
CA ASN A 50 23.56 28.28 48.99
C ASN A 50 24.64 27.34 49.56
N GLY A 51 24.92 26.25 48.80
CA GLY A 51 26.14 25.49 49.00
C GLY A 51 27.22 25.94 48.03
N PRO A 52 28.49 26.00 48.40
CA PRO A 52 29.55 26.42 47.50
C PRO A 52 29.66 25.42 46.32
N SER A 53 29.39 25.94 45.14
CA SER A 53 29.60 25.24 43.90
C SER A 53 31.10 25.04 43.65
N VAL A 54 31.60 23.88 43.99
CA VAL A 54 32.92 23.44 43.52
C VAL A 54 32.74 22.94 42.07
N THR A 55 33.05 23.81 41.12
CA THR A 55 33.27 23.40 39.75
C THR A 55 34.47 22.46 39.72
N PRO A 56 34.33 21.23 39.18
CA PRO A 56 35.48 20.39 38.95
C PRO A 56 36.37 21.06 37.89
N VAL A 57 37.56 21.47 38.32
CA VAL A 57 38.61 21.96 37.42
C VAL A 57 39.08 20.75 36.61
N ILE A 58 38.71 20.70 35.34
CA ILE A 58 39.31 19.74 34.41
C ILE A 58 40.73 20.24 34.15
N PRO A 59 41.80 19.48 34.51
CA PRO A 59 43.17 19.89 34.20
C PRO A 59 43.33 20.06 32.68
N LEU A 60 43.84 21.21 32.24
CA LEU A 60 44.27 21.34 30.86
C LEU A 60 45.33 20.26 30.56
N PRO A 61 45.23 19.57 29.44
CA PRO A 61 46.27 18.63 29.02
C PRO A 61 47.57 19.38 28.80
N ASN A 62 48.64 18.84 29.33
CA ASN A 62 50.00 19.35 29.23
C ASN A 62 50.44 19.42 27.76
N PRO A 63 50.92 20.57 27.24
CA PRO A 63 51.35 20.61 25.84
C PRO A 63 52.76 19.98 25.72
N GLY A 64 52.79 18.65 25.57
CA GLY A 64 54.10 18.00 25.44
C GLY A 64 54.13 16.48 25.34
N GLU A 65 53.00 15.82 25.51
CA GLU A 65 52.96 14.39 25.24
C GLU A 65 52.18 14.16 23.93
N GLY A 66 52.90 13.75 22.90
CA GLY A 66 52.31 13.28 21.65
C GLY A 66 51.45 12.06 21.95
N GLY A 67 50.19 12.32 22.32
CA GLY A 67 49.21 11.24 22.40
C GLY A 67 49.10 10.56 21.01
N PRO A 68 48.75 9.27 21.00
CA PRO A 68 48.62 8.56 19.75
C PRO A 68 47.65 9.33 18.87
N VAL A 69 48.13 9.76 17.69
CA VAL A 69 47.28 10.26 16.64
C VAL A 69 46.21 9.22 16.41
N ASN A 70 45.03 9.55 16.90
CA ASN A 70 43.87 8.74 16.65
C ASN A 70 43.71 8.73 15.13
N SER A 71 44.31 7.74 14.50
CA SER A 71 44.08 7.45 13.08
C SER A 71 42.60 7.23 12.99
N GLY A 72 41.88 8.31 12.60
CA GLY A 72 40.45 8.23 12.43
C GLY A 72 40.15 7.00 11.59
N VAL A 73 39.61 5.98 12.21
CA VAL A 73 39.09 4.83 11.50
C VAL A 73 38.05 5.42 10.55
N VAL A 74 38.44 5.66 9.32
CA VAL A 74 37.51 5.93 8.26
C VAL A 74 36.66 4.66 8.19
N ILE A 75 35.55 4.66 8.92
CA ILE A 75 34.53 3.63 8.78
C ILE A 75 34.00 3.87 7.36
N SER A 76 34.67 3.26 6.42
CA SER A 76 34.17 3.13 5.07
C SER A 76 32.79 2.51 5.19
N SER A 77 31.75 3.33 5.09
CA SER A 77 30.38 2.84 5.15
C SER A 77 30.19 1.96 3.92
N ILE A 78 30.29 0.65 4.13
CA ILE A 78 30.01 -0.34 3.08
C ILE A 78 28.61 -0.01 2.56
N PRO A 79 28.48 0.32 1.28
CA PRO A 79 27.18 0.68 0.73
C PRO A 79 26.23 -0.51 0.91
N ARG A 80 25.15 -0.25 1.62
CA ARG A 80 24.11 -1.25 1.83
C ARG A 80 23.14 -1.16 0.65
N TYR A 81 22.74 -2.31 0.14
CA TYR A 81 21.88 -2.41 -1.04
C TYR A 81 20.53 -3.02 -0.67
N VAL A 82 19.52 -2.66 -1.45
CA VAL A 82 18.19 -3.26 -1.43
C VAL A 82 17.81 -3.66 -2.86
N SER A 83 17.08 -4.76 -3.00
CA SER A 83 16.53 -5.21 -4.28
C SER A 83 15.13 -4.64 -4.45
N VAL A 84 14.91 -3.92 -5.54
CA VAL A 84 13.62 -3.26 -5.83
C VAL A 84 13.16 -3.67 -7.22
N ARG A 85 11.89 -4.00 -7.36
CA ARG A 85 11.19 -4.15 -8.64
C ARG A 85 9.94 -3.29 -8.68
N PHE A 86 9.39 -3.09 -9.86
CA PHE A 86 8.21 -2.27 -10.09
C PHE A 86 7.09 -3.09 -10.70
N LEU A 87 5.86 -2.79 -10.26
CA LEU A 87 4.62 -3.31 -10.80
C LEU A 87 3.81 -2.12 -11.36
N ASN A 88 3.33 -2.22 -12.59
CA ASN A 88 2.32 -1.30 -13.08
C ASN A 88 0.92 -1.86 -12.79
N ALA A 89 0.29 -1.34 -11.73
CA ALA A 89 -1.08 -1.63 -11.33
C ALA A 89 -2.03 -0.44 -11.59
N ALA A 90 -1.59 0.56 -12.37
CA ALA A 90 -2.36 1.75 -12.68
C ALA A 90 -3.24 1.52 -13.93
N PHE A 91 -4.48 1.08 -13.71
CA PHE A 91 -5.45 0.87 -14.80
C PHE A 91 -5.76 2.18 -15.55
N GLY A 92 -5.86 2.07 -16.87
CA GLY A 92 -6.15 3.23 -17.75
C GLY A 92 -4.92 4.03 -18.16
N TYR A 93 -3.74 3.72 -17.63
CA TYR A 93 -2.48 4.29 -18.08
C TYR A 93 -1.76 3.35 -19.04
N GLN A 94 -1.03 3.93 -19.97
CA GLN A 94 -0.19 3.19 -20.90
C GLN A 94 1.09 2.68 -20.21
N THR A 95 2.06 2.31 -21.01
CA THR A 95 3.37 1.87 -20.56
C THR A 95 4.14 2.97 -19.84
N PHE A 96 4.71 2.63 -18.69
CA PHE A 96 5.56 3.55 -17.94
C PHE A 96 7.04 3.35 -18.19
N ARG A 97 7.79 4.45 -18.06
CA ARG A 97 9.23 4.48 -17.79
C ARG A 97 9.45 4.77 -16.33
N ILE A 98 10.29 3.98 -15.69
CA ILE A 98 10.59 4.11 -14.27
C ILE A 98 12.05 4.49 -14.09
N GLN A 99 12.29 5.55 -13.29
CA GLN A 99 13.63 5.97 -12.88
C GLN A 99 13.69 6.11 -11.35
N ILE A 100 14.86 5.80 -10.79
CA ILE A 100 15.20 6.04 -9.40
C ILE A 100 16.44 6.94 -9.37
N SER A 101 16.33 8.13 -8.77
CA SER A 101 17.44 9.10 -8.66
C SER A 101 18.22 9.23 -9.98
N ASN A 102 17.53 9.48 -11.08
CA ASN A 102 18.03 9.60 -12.46
C ASN A 102 18.56 8.29 -13.09
N ARG A 103 18.65 7.18 -12.34
CA ARG A 103 18.96 5.87 -12.90
C ARG A 103 17.71 5.22 -13.47
N ARG A 104 17.76 4.84 -14.74
CA ARG A 104 16.66 4.14 -15.38
C ARG A 104 16.58 2.69 -14.89
N ILE A 105 15.37 2.28 -14.46
CA ILE A 105 15.09 0.93 -13.97
C ILE A 105 14.31 0.15 -15.03
N SER A 106 13.29 0.76 -15.63
CA SER A 106 12.49 0.14 -16.69
C SER A 106 12.16 1.15 -17.77
N ASN A 107 12.22 0.73 -19.04
CA ASN A 107 11.80 1.55 -20.18
C ASN A 107 10.34 1.31 -20.57
N TRP A 108 9.85 0.09 -20.33
CA TRP A 108 8.58 -0.41 -20.84
C TRP A 108 7.91 -1.25 -19.75
N LEU A 109 7.25 -0.61 -18.81
CA LEU A 109 6.47 -1.30 -17.78
C LEU A 109 4.99 -1.22 -18.16
N ASN A 110 4.52 -2.23 -18.88
CA ASN A 110 3.13 -2.32 -19.31
C ASN A 110 2.21 -2.56 -18.11
N TYR A 111 0.93 -2.24 -18.28
CA TYR A 111 -0.08 -2.58 -17.27
C TYR A 111 -0.06 -4.09 -16.97
N GLY A 112 -0.14 -4.44 -15.69
CA GLY A 112 -0.06 -5.83 -15.23
C GLY A 112 1.32 -6.48 -15.38
N ALA A 113 2.38 -5.70 -15.62
CA ALA A 113 3.74 -6.23 -15.73
C ALA A 113 4.58 -5.91 -14.49
N LEU A 114 5.46 -6.87 -14.13
CA LEU A 114 6.52 -6.73 -13.14
C LEU A 114 7.86 -6.53 -13.84
N SER A 115 8.66 -5.58 -13.36
CA SER A 115 10.07 -5.49 -13.77
C SER A 115 10.92 -6.57 -13.08
N SER A 116 12.12 -6.81 -13.59
CA SER A 116 13.13 -7.54 -12.85
C SER A 116 13.60 -6.73 -11.62
N TYR A 117 14.13 -7.44 -10.61
CA TYR A 117 14.76 -6.78 -9.46
C TYR A 117 16.02 -6.03 -9.87
N SER A 118 16.14 -4.81 -9.39
CA SER A 118 17.31 -3.96 -9.53
C SER A 118 17.92 -3.67 -8.16
N ARG A 119 19.25 -3.74 -8.03
CA ARG A 119 19.96 -3.34 -6.80
C ARG A 119 20.14 -1.83 -6.78
N ILE A 120 19.70 -1.20 -5.71
CA ILE A 120 19.93 0.22 -5.42
C ILE A 120 20.57 0.36 -4.04
N THR A 121 21.22 1.48 -3.76
CA THR A 121 21.68 1.79 -2.40
C THR A 121 20.48 1.99 -1.48
N ALA A 122 20.62 1.61 -0.21
CA ALA A 122 19.61 1.94 0.78
C ALA A 122 19.61 3.44 1.07
N GLY A 123 18.46 3.98 1.43
CA GLY A 123 18.27 5.39 1.73
C GLY A 123 17.06 5.99 1.01
N TYR A 124 16.99 7.31 1.03
CA TYR A 124 15.94 8.04 0.32
C TYR A 124 16.28 8.18 -1.16
N HIS A 125 15.33 7.81 -2.00
CA HIS A 125 15.45 7.93 -3.44
C HIS A 125 14.17 8.52 -4.03
N THR A 126 14.33 9.39 -5.01
CA THR A 126 13.19 9.90 -5.79
C THR A 126 12.88 8.93 -6.91
N VAL A 127 11.68 8.39 -6.88
CA VAL A 127 11.11 7.57 -7.96
C VAL A 127 10.35 8.48 -8.91
N THR A 128 10.68 8.41 -10.19
CA THR A 128 9.99 9.14 -11.26
C THR A 128 9.26 8.15 -12.15
N VAL A 129 7.96 8.38 -12.36
CA VAL A 129 7.09 7.65 -13.28
C VAL A 129 6.74 8.56 -14.43
N SER A 130 7.13 8.18 -15.64
CA SER A 130 6.87 8.94 -16.86
C SER A 130 6.28 8.06 -17.96
N GLY A 131 5.61 8.70 -18.91
CA GLY A 131 5.13 8.06 -20.13
C GLY A 131 6.25 7.78 -21.14
N THR A 132 5.92 7.07 -22.18
CA THR A 132 6.81 6.81 -23.30
C THR A 132 7.08 8.06 -24.12
N ASP A 133 6.20 9.03 -24.07
CA ASP A 133 6.30 10.37 -24.65
C ASP A 133 7.23 11.31 -23.86
N GLY A 134 7.68 10.89 -22.68
CA GLY A 134 8.53 11.69 -21.80
C GLY A 134 7.75 12.54 -20.80
N TYR A 135 6.41 12.55 -20.85
CA TYR A 135 5.62 13.24 -19.85
C TYR A 135 5.81 12.60 -18.47
N THR A 136 6.13 13.41 -17.47
CA THR A 136 6.27 12.93 -16.08
C THR A 136 4.93 12.98 -15.37
N TYR A 137 4.37 11.80 -15.08
CA TYR A 137 3.10 11.68 -14.38
C TYR A 137 3.25 11.97 -12.89
N MET A 138 4.36 11.51 -12.28
CA MET A 138 4.60 11.72 -10.86
C MET A 138 6.07 11.57 -10.48
N GLN A 139 6.42 12.20 -9.35
CA GLN A 139 7.67 11.98 -8.63
C GLN A 139 7.39 11.85 -7.15
N LYS A 140 8.01 10.86 -6.50
CA LYS A 140 7.85 10.64 -5.06
C LYS A 140 9.17 10.17 -4.45
N THR A 141 9.58 10.84 -3.37
CA THR A 141 10.73 10.39 -2.58
C THR A 141 10.28 9.32 -1.60
N MET A 142 10.95 8.18 -1.62
CA MET A 142 10.65 7.00 -0.81
C MET A 142 11.91 6.53 -0.09
N LEU A 143 11.73 5.97 1.11
CA LEU A 143 12.80 5.34 1.87
C LEU A 143 12.89 3.86 1.50
N PHE A 144 14.07 3.41 1.06
CA PHE A 144 14.38 2.01 0.82
C PHE A 144 15.32 1.50 1.91
N GLN A 145 14.79 0.66 2.80
CA GLN A 145 15.54 0.12 3.93
C GLN A 145 16.30 -1.15 3.53
N VAL A 146 17.44 -1.36 4.18
CA VAL A 146 18.20 -2.60 4.03
C VAL A 146 17.42 -3.78 4.56
N GLY A 147 17.48 -4.90 3.87
CA GLY A 147 16.89 -6.17 4.33
C GLY A 147 16.10 -6.85 3.24
N ALA A 148 14.80 -6.68 3.24
CA ALA A 148 13.91 -7.38 2.33
C ALA A 148 13.88 -6.78 0.92
N PRO A 149 13.72 -7.61 -0.11
CA PRO A 149 13.31 -7.15 -1.43
C PRO A 149 11.96 -6.42 -1.37
N VAL A 150 11.77 -5.48 -2.29
CA VAL A 150 10.59 -4.62 -2.31
C VAL A 150 10.01 -4.57 -3.72
N THR A 151 8.70 -4.73 -3.82
CA THR A 151 7.91 -4.37 -4.99
C THR A 151 7.30 -2.99 -4.77
N VAL A 152 7.54 -2.07 -5.70
CA VAL A 152 6.87 -0.76 -5.74
C VAL A 152 5.80 -0.79 -6.81
N ALA A 153 4.54 -0.78 -6.39
CA ALA A 153 3.40 -0.75 -7.30
C ALA A 153 3.03 0.69 -7.64
N VAL A 154 2.93 0.99 -8.93
CA VAL A 154 2.30 2.22 -9.43
C VAL A 154 0.80 1.98 -9.43
N ILE A 155 0.05 2.75 -8.67
CA ILE A 155 -1.38 2.54 -8.43
C ILE A 155 -2.19 3.81 -8.73
N ASN A 156 -3.48 3.62 -8.99
CA ASN A 156 -4.43 4.73 -9.10
C ASN A 156 -4.87 5.20 -7.71
N THR A 157 -5.10 6.50 -7.57
CA THR A 157 -5.77 7.11 -6.41
C THR A 157 -6.82 8.11 -6.87
N ALA A 158 -7.56 8.70 -5.96
CA ALA A 158 -8.50 9.77 -6.30
C ALA A 158 -7.78 11.01 -6.86
N GLY A 159 -6.54 11.26 -6.43
CA GLY A 159 -5.71 12.38 -6.90
C GLY A 159 -4.79 12.06 -8.07
N GLY A 160 -4.92 10.91 -8.73
CA GLY A 160 -4.06 10.48 -9.83
C GLY A 160 -3.24 9.24 -9.50
N LEU A 161 -1.95 9.22 -9.84
CA LEU A 161 -1.06 8.11 -9.53
C LEU A 161 -0.43 8.23 -8.13
N ASP A 162 -0.14 7.09 -7.52
CA ASP A 162 0.68 6.99 -6.33
C ASP A 162 1.58 5.75 -6.38
N LEU A 163 2.55 5.66 -5.47
CA LEU A 163 3.44 4.53 -5.30
C LEU A 163 3.17 3.84 -3.98
N LEU A 164 2.89 2.55 -4.04
CA LEU A 164 2.72 1.67 -2.89
C LEU A 164 3.95 0.77 -2.77
N GLN A 165 4.60 0.79 -1.61
CA GLN A 165 5.73 -0.08 -1.32
C GLN A 165 5.23 -1.35 -0.63
N ILE A 166 5.53 -2.50 -1.23
CA ILE A 166 5.14 -3.83 -0.77
C ILE A 166 6.45 -4.58 -0.47
N THR A 167 6.62 -4.95 0.78
CA THR A 167 7.79 -5.74 1.19
C THR A 167 7.61 -7.18 0.76
N ASP A 168 8.55 -7.69 -0.05
CA ASP A 168 8.50 -9.07 -0.56
C ASP A 168 9.16 -10.05 0.41
N ASN A 169 9.39 -9.59 1.64
CA ASN A 169 10.03 -10.40 2.66
C ASN A 169 9.09 -11.48 3.14
N CYS A 170 9.51 -12.69 2.89
CA CYS A 170 9.07 -13.83 3.65
C CYS A 170 10.27 -14.60 4.17
N CYS A 171 10.05 -15.26 5.28
CA CYS A 171 10.85 -16.40 5.67
C CYS A 171 10.95 -17.40 4.51
N SER A 172 12.10 -18.05 4.35
CA SER A 172 12.19 -19.18 3.45
C SER A 172 11.07 -20.17 3.75
N PRO A 173 10.36 -20.67 2.74
CA PRO A 173 9.32 -21.67 2.97
C PRO A 173 9.87 -22.86 3.74
N ALA A 174 9.09 -23.43 4.64
CA ALA A 174 9.48 -24.67 5.32
C ALA A 174 9.73 -25.78 4.29
N ALA A 175 10.64 -26.69 4.59
CA ALA A 175 10.96 -27.80 3.69
C ALA A 175 9.69 -28.54 3.25
N GLY A 176 9.53 -28.70 1.95
CA GLY A 176 8.37 -29.35 1.37
C GLY A 176 7.12 -28.47 1.23
N TYR A 177 7.17 -27.18 1.59
CA TYR A 177 6.04 -26.24 1.49
C TYR A 177 6.40 -25.04 0.62
N ALA A 178 5.37 -24.30 0.24
CA ALA A 178 5.44 -22.95 -0.33
C ALA A 178 4.77 -21.95 0.62
N ASN A 179 4.96 -20.67 0.35
CA ASN A 179 4.20 -19.60 0.99
C ASN A 179 3.33 -18.90 -0.05
N PHE A 180 2.16 -18.48 0.37
CA PHE A 180 1.16 -17.83 -0.50
C PHE A 180 0.57 -16.61 0.21
N ARG A 181 0.38 -15.54 -0.54
CA ARG A 181 -0.33 -14.33 -0.09
C ARG A 181 -1.02 -13.64 -1.25
N VAL A 182 -1.91 -12.72 -0.93
CA VAL A 182 -2.65 -11.90 -1.90
C VAL A 182 -2.44 -10.42 -1.59
N CYS A 183 -2.36 -9.61 -2.63
CA CYS A 183 -2.31 -8.15 -2.54
C CYS A 183 -3.40 -7.56 -3.44
N ASN A 184 -4.36 -6.84 -2.85
CA ASN A 184 -5.43 -6.22 -3.62
C ASN A 184 -5.03 -4.83 -4.13
N LEU A 185 -4.77 -4.73 -5.43
CA LEU A 185 -4.48 -3.50 -6.16
C LEU A 185 -5.58 -3.18 -7.19
N ALA A 186 -6.72 -3.88 -7.14
CA ALA A 186 -7.88 -3.60 -7.98
C ALA A 186 -8.60 -2.34 -7.45
N ARG A 187 -8.29 -1.20 -8.06
CA ARG A 187 -8.98 0.06 -7.71
C ARG A 187 -10.47 -0.08 -7.99
N ASN A 188 -11.28 0.43 -7.08
CA ASN A 188 -12.74 0.40 -7.08
C ASN A 188 -13.35 -0.99 -6.77
N SER A 189 -12.56 -2.03 -6.50
CA SER A 189 -13.15 -3.26 -5.96
C SER A 189 -13.75 -3.00 -4.58
N THR A 190 -14.85 -3.65 -4.29
CA THR A 190 -15.27 -3.91 -2.92
C THR A 190 -14.20 -4.74 -2.23
N PRO A 191 -14.20 -4.86 -0.90
CA PRO A 191 -13.36 -5.84 -0.23
C PRO A 191 -13.57 -7.24 -0.81
N LEU A 192 -12.50 -8.02 -0.90
CA LEU A 192 -12.50 -9.30 -1.59
C LEU A 192 -12.13 -10.45 -0.66
N ASP A 193 -12.83 -11.57 -0.79
CA ASP A 193 -12.51 -12.84 -0.17
C ASP A 193 -11.76 -13.74 -1.15
N VAL A 194 -10.84 -14.52 -0.63
CA VAL A 194 -10.12 -15.56 -1.37
C VAL A 194 -10.58 -16.92 -0.88
N LEU A 195 -11.18 -17.67 -1.79
CA LEU A 195 -11.76 -18.98 -1.52
C LEU A 195 -10.99 -20.06 -2.30
N LEU A 196 -10.99 -21.27 -1.78
CA LEU A 196 -10.66 -22.47 -2.55
C LEU A 196 -11.88 -22.95 -3.32
N ALA A 197 -11.66 -23.79 -4.33
CA ALA A 197 -12.76 -24.40 -5.12
C ALA A 197 -13.78 -25.19 -4.28
N ASP A 198 -13.38 -25.66 -3.09
CA ASP A 198 -14.25 -26.33 -2.12
C ASP A 198 -15.05 -25.38 -1.22
N GLY A 199 -14.93 -24.06 -1.43
CA GLY A 199 -15.63 -23.01 -0.70
C GLY A 199 -14.95 -22.55 0.60
N ARG A 200 -13.82 -23.15 0.99
CA ARG A 200 -13.09 -22.71 2.19
C ARG A 200 -12.42 -21.36 1.98
N THR A 201 -12.64 -20.42 2.88
CA THR A 201 -12.01 -19.10 2.85
C THR A 201 -10.55 -19.18 3.28
N VAL A 202 -9.64 -18.72 2.41
CA VAL A 202 -8.21 -18.59 2.69
C VAL A 202 -7.90 -17.24 3.32
N TYR A 203 -8.44 -16.17 2.76
CA TYR A 203 -8.37 -14.81 3.28
C TYR A 203 -9.72 -14.16 3.09
N GLY A 204 -10.14 -13.33 4.04
CA GLY A 204 -11.38 -12.56 3.98
C GLY A 204 -11.12 -11.07 4.07
N ASP A 205 -12.02 -10.28 3.52
CA ASP A 205 -12.14 -8.83 3.68
C ASP A 205 -10.87 -8.05 3.26
N ILE A 206 -10.27 -8.42 2.11
CA ILE A 206 -9.05 -7.79 1.61
C ILE A 206 -9.40 -6.47 0.92
N HIS A 207 -9.09 -5.36 1.57
CA HIS A 207 -9.33 -4.03 1.04
C HIS A 207 -8.33 -3.62 -0.06
N TYR A 208 -8.69 -2.60 -0.84
CA TYR A 208 -7.77 -1.98 -1.79
C TYR A 208 -6.49 -1.48 -1.13
N LYS A 209 -5.31 -1.80 -1.70
CA LYS A 209 -3.95 -1.55 -1.19
C LYS A 209 -3.52 -2.46 -0.03
N GLU A 210 -4.34 -3.38 0.36
CA GLU A 210 -4.00 -4.34 1.41
C GLU A 210 -3.18 -5.49 0.85
N THR A 211 -2.20 -5.94 1.64
CA THR A 211 -1.40 -7.12 1.38
C THR A 211 -1.53 -8.06 2.57
N THR A 212 -2.01 -9.27 2.34
CA THR A 212 -2.19 -10.26 3.40
C THR A 212 -0.85 -10.80 3.91
N ALA A 213 -0.87 -11.38 5.11
CA ALA A 213 0.27 -12.14 5.60
C ALA A 213 0.47 -13.42 4.75
N PHE A 214 1.70 -13.90 4.67
CA PHE A 214 1.97 -15.19 4.03
C PHE A 214 1.36 -16.35 4.84
N LYS A 215 0.66 -17.23 4.15
CA LYS A 215 0.23 -18.53 4.66
C LYS A 215 1.03 -19.64 4.02
N ARG A 216 1.34 -20.66 4.82
CA ARG A 216 1.98 -21.89 4.31
C ARG A 216 0.98 -22.69 3.47
N ILE A 217 1.42 -23.20 2.33
CA ILE A 217 0.62 -24.02 1.43
C ILE A 217 1.41 -25.24 0.99
N GLN A 218 0.76 -26.37 0.83
CA GLN A 218 1.38 -27.56 0.27
C GLN A 218 1.55 -27.43 -1.25
N PRO A 219 2.58 -28.04 -1.84
CA PRO A 219 2.68 -28.16 -3.28
C PRO A 219 1.49 -28.90 -3.85
N GLY A 220 1.03 -28.47 -5.01
CA GLY A 220 -0.14 -29.08 -5.69
C GLY A 220 -0.80 -28.10 -6.63
N THR A 221 -1.86 -28.54 -7.24
CA THR A 221 -2.69 -27.73 -8.13
C THR A 221 -3.86 -27.16 -7.36
N TYR A 222 -4.06 -25.85 -7.46
CA TYR A 222 -5.12 -25.14 -6.77
C TYR A 222 -5.92 -24.29 -7.73
N GLU A 223 -7.20 -24.16 -7.44
CA GLU A 223 -8.08 -23.17 -7.99
C GLU A 223 -8.48 -22.23 -6.86
N PHE A 224 -8.05 -20.97 -6.97
CA PHE A 224 -8.47 -19.90 -6.08
C PHE A 224 -9.55 -19.09 -6.75
N LEU A 225 -10.61 -18.82 -5.99
CA LEU A 225 -11.75 -18.01 -6.39
C LEU A 225 -11.68 -16.71 -5.60
N PHE A 226 -11.90 -15.59 -6.29
CA PHE A 226 -11.95 -14.26 -5.67
C PHE A 226 -13.38 -13.77 -5.77
N ALA A 227 -13.97 -13.45 -4.62
CA ALA A 227 -15.36 -13.02 -4.51
C ALA A 227 -15.46 -11.70 -3.76
N GLU A 228 -16.52 -10.95 -4.00
CA GLU A 228 -16.86 -9.81 -3.15
C GLU A 228 -17.20 -10.31 -1.75
N THR A 229 -16.63 -9.64 -0.74
CA THR A 229 -16.94 -9.96 0.65
C THR A 229 -18.42 -9.69 0.94
N ASP A 230 -19.13 -10.72 1.37
CA ASP A 230 -20.53 -10.57 1.80
C ASP A 230 -20.55 -9.88 3.18
N GLN A 231 -21.00 -8.62 3.18
CA GLN A 231 -21.12 -7.81 4.39
C GLN A 231 -22.53 -7.88 5.01
N THR A 232 -23.40 -8.74 4.50
CA THR A 232 -24.70 -8.93 5.13
C THR A 232 -24.51 -9.57 6.49
N PRO A 233 -24.88 -8.87 7.60
CA PRO A 233 -24.72 -9.45 8.92
C PRO A 233 -25.60 -10.70 9.01
N MET A 234 -24.98 -11.81 9.38
CA MET A 234 -25.73 -13.01 9.76
C MET A 234 -26.74 -12.64 10.84
N PRO A 235 -28.04 -13.01 10.70
CA PRO A 235 -28.99 -12.79 11.76
C PRO A 235 -28.47 -13.43 13.03
N THR A 236 -28.36 -12.66 14.11
CA THR A 236 -27.83 -13.11 15.41
C THR A 236 -28.65 -14.23 16.10
N TRP A 237 -29.81 -14.57 15.54
CA TRP A 237 -30.66 -15.65 16.03
C TRP A 237 -30.45 -17.01 15.34
N LEU A 238 -29.58 -17.06 14.34
CA LEU A 238 -29.11 -18.31 13.72
C LEU A 238 -27.95 -18.85 14.54
N ASP A 239 -28.26 -19.69 15.51
CA ASP A 239 -27.28 -20.47 16.22
C ASP A 239 -26.70 -21.53 15.25
N ILE A 240 -25.36 -21.67 15.21
CA ILE A 240 -24.68 -22.62 14.31
C ILE A 240 -25.20 -24.06 14.53
N GLU A 241 -25.67 -24.38 15.72
CA GLU A 241 -26.24 -25.67 16.08
C GLU A 241 -27.67 -25.90 15.52
N THR A 242 -28.35 -24.85 15.09
CA THR A 242 -29.71 -24.91 14.53
C THR A 242 -29.76 -24.67 13.02
N LEU A 243 -28.63 -24.55 12.37
CA LEU A 243 -28.52 -24.47 10.89
C LEU A 243 -28.96 -25.81 10.28
N ASP A 244 -30.27 -25.94 10.14
CA ASP A 244 -30.84 -27.03 9.37
C ASP A 244 -30.33 -26.93 7.93
N SER A 245 -29.96 -28.05 7.33
CA SER A 245 -29.46 -28.15 5.96
C SER A 245 -30.34 -27.47 4.90
N ALA A 246 -31.62 -27.20 5.25
CA ALA A 246 -32.54 -26.44 4.42
C ALA A 246 -32.16 -24.95 4.24
N PHE A 247 -31.36 -24.36 5.15
CA PHE A 247 -30.97 -22.97 5.09
C PHE A 247 -29.67 -22.75 4.30
N ILE A 248 -28.85 -23.78 4.08
CA ILE A 248 -27.57 -23.69 3.35
C ILE A 248 -27.78 -23.25 1.89
N GLY A 249 -28.94 -23.46 1.32
CA GLY A 249 -29.29 -23.02 -0.03
C GLY A 249 -29.88 -21.61 -0.17
N MET A 250 -30.06 -20.87 0.95
CA MET A 250 -30.66 -19.53 0.91
C MET A 250 -29.65 -18.39 0.96
N TYR A 251 -28.36 -18.68 1.13
CA TYR A 251 -27.32 -17.65 1.01
C TYR A 251 -27.05 -17.40 -0.47
N PRO A 252 -27.03 -16.13 -0.90
CA PRO A 252 -26.66 -15.82 -2.26
C PRO A 252 -25.26 -16.39 -2.50
N ALA A 253 -25.08 -17.05 -3.64
CA ALA A 253 -23.75 -17.50 -4.04
C ALA A 253 -22.79 -16.28 -4.07
N PRO A 254 -21.57 -16.41 -3.53
CA PRO A 254 -20.63 -15.31 -3.51
C PRO A 254 -20.43 -14.76 -4.92
N ASN A 255 -20.46 -13.44 -5.08
CA ASN A 255 -20.25 -12.79 -6.36
C ASN A 255 -18.78 -12.93 -6.77
N MET A 256 -18.50 -13.89 -7.65
CA MET A 256 -17.15 -14.17 -8.12
C MET A 256 -16.69 -13.12 -9.12
N VAL A 257 -15.55 -12.51 -8.83
CA VAL A 257 -14.97 -11.45 -9.66
C VAL A 257 -13.74 -11.93 -10.46
N ALA A 258 -13.04 -12.97 -10.01
CA ALA A 258 -11.92 -13.58 -10.70
C ALA A 258 -11.69 -15.02 -10.25
N SER A 259 -10.95 -15.79 -11.02
CA SER A 259 -10.42 -17.10 -10.64
C SER A 259 -8.96 -17.22 -11.05
N LEU A 260 -8.21 -18.07 -10.34
CA LEU A 260 -6.81 -18.38 -10.62
C LEU A 260 -6.56 -19.87 -10.49
N TYR A 261 -6.20 -20.50 -11.58
CA TYR A 261 -5.71 -21.88 -11.58
C TYR A 261 -4.19 -21.89 -11.60
N ILE A 262 -3.55 -22.49 -10.59
CA ILE A 262 -2.11 -22.42 -10.39
C ILE A 262 -1.53 -23.73 -9.85
N ASN A 263 -0.32 -24.07 -10.34
CA ASN A 263 0.53 -25.10 -9.76
C ASN A 263 1.50 -24.49 -8.75
N ILE A 264 1.41 -24.90 -7.51
CA ILE A 264 2.28 -24.48 -6.42
C ILE A 264 3.43 -25.46 -6.27
N PHE A 265 4.66 -24.99 -6.27
CA PHE A 265 5.87 -25.76 -6.06
C PHE A 265 6.49 -25.41 -4.71
N ALA A 266 7.12 -26.41 -4.06
CA ALA A 266 7.83 -26.21 -2.80
C ALA A 266 9.00 -25.21 -2.95
N GLY A 267 9.31 -24.50 -1.88
CA GLY A 267 10.45 -23.58 -1.83
C GLY A 267 10.22 -22.23 -2.52
N ILE A 268 8.99 -21.91 -2.90
CA ILE A 268 8.64 -20.67 -3.60
C ILE A 268 7.65 -19.83 -2.77
N ASN A 269 7.85 -18.52 -2.79
CA ASN A 269 6.93 -17.53 -2.23
C ASN A 269 6.04 -16.98 -3.36
N TYR A 270 4.74 -17.24 -3.29
CA TYR A 270 3.77 -16.76 -4.24
C TYR A 270 3.06 -15.53 -3.71
N THR A 271 3.09 -14.44 -4.50
CA THR A 271 2.25 -13.26 -4.28
C THR A 271 1.30 -13.14 -5.45
N VAL A 272 0.00 -13.17 -5.19
CA VAL A 272 -1.04 -12.89 -6.19
C VAL A 272 -1.48 -11.45 -6.06
N TYR A 273 -1.29 -10.66 -7.10
CA TYR A 273 -1.78 -9.30 -7.19
C TYR A 273 -3.13 -9.31 -7.90
N LEU A 274 -4.14 -8.72 -7.27
CA LEU A 274 -5.44 -8.47 -7.89
C LEU A 274 -5.40 -7.08 -8.52
N LEU A 275 -5.66 -7.01 -9.81
CA LEU A 275 -5.57 -5.78 -10.60
C LEU A 275 -6.94 -5.49 -11.23
N ALA A 276 -7.28 -4.23 -11.43
CA ALA A 276 -8.48 -3.87 -12.17
C ALA A 276 -8.36 -4.30 -13.64
N SER A 277 -9.34 -4.99 -14.19
CA SER A 277 -9.41 -5.31 -15.63
C SER A 277 -10.39 -4.42 -16.39
N GLY A 278 -11.10 -3.55 -15.68
CA GLY A 278 -12.08 -2.61 -16.21
C GLY A 278 -12.37 -1.49 -15.23
N SER A 279 -13.36 -0.68 -15.53
CA SER A 279 -13.82 0.44 -14.69
C SER A 279 -14.85 0.01 -13.63
N SER A 280 -15.45 -1.18 -13.76
CA SER A 280 -16.40 -1.70 -12.77
C SER A 280 -15.67 -2.33 -11.57
N SER A 281 -16.34 -2.38 -10.42
CA SER A 281 -15.83 -3.00 -9.20
C SER A 281 -15.53 -4.49 -9.36
N ASN A 282 -16.27 -5.17 -10.23
CA ASN A 282 -16.17 -6.62 -10.45
C ASN A 282 -15.17 -7.00 -11.54
N ALA A 283 -14.57 -6.01 -12.22
CA ALA A 283 -13.59 -6.26 -13.26
C ALA A 283 -12.20 -6.42 -12.63
N VAL A 284 -11.87 -7.63 -12.21
CA VAL A 284 -10.61 -7.99 -11.56
C VAL A 284 -9.86 -9.02 -12.38
N GLN A 285 -8.55 -8.88 -12.48
CA GLN A 285 -7.63 -9.87 -13.05
C GLN A 285 -6.52 -10.20 -12.06
N THR A 286 -5.93 -11.36 -12.20
CA THR A 286 -4.86 -11.84 -11.34
C THR A 286 -3.50 -11.78 -12.02
N LEU A 287 -2.46 -11.41 -11.26
CA LEU A 287 -1.07 -11.50 -11.66
C LEU A 287 -0.29 -12.25 -10.58
N VAL A 288 0.45 -13.27 -10.96
CA VAL A 288 1.24 -14.08 -10.02
C VAL A 288 2.71 -13.71 -10.10
N ALA A 289 3.31 -13.42 -8.94
CA ALA A 289 4.75 -13.38 -8.76
C ALA A 289 5.20 -14.60 -7.97
N ALA A 290 6.24 -15.28 -8.45
CA ALA A 290 6.85 -16.45 -7.82
C ALA A 290 8.31 -16.13 -7.50
N ASP A 291 8.63 -15.97 -6.23
CA ASP A 291 9.95 -15.57 -5.72
C ASP A 291 10.60 -16.70 -4.93
N ARG A 292 11.92 -16.89 -5.10
CA ARG A 292 12.73 -17.90 -4.42
C ARG A 292 13.62 -17.28 -3.36
#